data_5da399eae83b17d375d9fc4cd18c2854
#
_entry.id   5da399eae83b17d375d9fc4cd18c2854
#
_cell.length_a   1.000
_cell.length_b   1.000
_cell.length_c   1.000
_cell.angle_alpha   90.00
_cell.angle_beta   90.00
_cell.angle_gamma   90.00
#
_symmetry.space_group_name_H-M   'P 1'
#
loop_
_entity.id
_entity.type
_entity.pdbx_description
1 polymer ?
#
loop_
_entity_poly.entity_id
_entity_poly.type
_entity_poly.pdbx_seq_one_letter_code
_entity_poly.pdbx_strand_id
1 'polypeptide(L)' 'MAEITEDNAPDPSMLTKMYMLRDERDRRLRETDHWAFQDTPDMTEDQKIYRQALRDITKSYDNIATVVWPTKPS' A
#
# COMPACT_ATOMS: atom_id res chain seq x y z
N MET A 1 -22.45 -22.08 -0.04
CA MET A 1 -21.13 -21.43 -0.09
C MET A 1 -20.05 -22.50 0.01
N ALA A 2 -19.10 -22.47 -0.88
CA ALA A 2 -17.98 -23.40 -0.79
C ALA A 2 -17.16 -23.10 0.43
N GLU A 3 -16.90 -24.12 1.21
CA GLU A 3 -16.09 -23.98 2.39
C GLU A 3 -14.60 -23.92 2.00
N ILE A 4 -13.84 -22.99 2.57
CA ILE A 4 -12.43 -22.93 2.33
C ILE A 4 -11.77 -24.02 3.17
N THR A 5 -11.15 -24.97 2.51
CA THR A 5 -10.43 -26.04 3.18
C THR A 5 -8.94 -25.73 3.18
N GLU A 6 -8.19 -26.46 4.00
CA GLU A 6 -6.74 -26.27 4.08
C GLU A 6 -6.06 -26.48 2.73
N ASP A 7 -6.60 -27.38 1.90
CA ASP A 7 -6.03 -27.70 0.59
C ASP A 7 -6.27 -26.59 -0.42
N ASN A 8 -7.33 -25.79 -0.22
CA ASN A 8 -7.75 -24.76 -1.16
C ASN A 8 -7.47 -23.35 -0.65
N ALA A 9 -7.19 -23.21 0.64
CA ALA A 9 -6.97 -21.90 1.24
C ALA A 9 -5.55 -21.43 0.96
N PRO A 10 -5.35 -20.11 0.72
CA PRO A 10 -3.98 -19.56 0.70
C PRO A 10 -3.34 -19.77 2.07
N ASP A 11 -2.00 -19.81 2.08
CA ASP A 11 -1.27 -19.86 3.33
C ASP A 11 -1.70 -18.69 4.22
N PRO A 12 -2.16 -18.95 5.47
CA PRO A 12 -2.57 -17.85 6.36
C PRO A 12 -1.48 -16.82 6.60
N SER A 13 -0.22 -17.22 6.60
CA SER A 13 0.87 -16.25 6.78
C SER A 13 1.01 -15.35 5.56
N MET A 14 0.74 -15.83 4.36
CA MET A 14 0.75 -15.00 3.15
C MET A 14 -0.39 -13.99 3.17
N LEU A 15 -1.59 -14.41 3.59
CA LEU A 15 -2.71 -13.49 3.72
C LEU A 15 -2.41 -12.40 4.74
N THR A 16 -1.84 -12.76 5.87
CA THR A 16 -1.46 -11.79 6.90
C THR A 16 -0.44 -10.78 6.35
N LYS A 17 0.56 -11.26 5.64
CA LYS A 17 1.57 -10.39 5.03
C LYS A 17 0.96 -9.44 4.01
N MET A 18 -0.01 -9.92 3.23
CA MET A 18 -0.71 -9.09 2.26
C MET A 18 -1.56 -8.01 2.95
N TYR A 19 -2.28 -8.37 4.01
CA TYR A 19 -3.07 -7.40 4.76
C TYR A 19 -2.18 -6.36 5.44
N MET A 20 -1.05 -6.79 6.00
CA MET A 20 -0.09 -5.87 6.60
C MET A 20 0.49 -4.91 5.56
N LEU A 21 0.75 -5.40 4.37
CA LEU A 21 1.24 -4.57 3.27
C LEU A 21 0.21 -3.50 2.91
N ARG A 22 -1.04 -3.88 2.76
CA ARG A 22 -2.13 -2.95 2.43
C ARG A 22 -2.36 -1.94 3.54
N ASP A 23 -2.34 -2.37 4.79
CA ASP A 23 -2.53 -1.49 5.93
C ASP A 23 -1.42 -0.44 6.00
N GLU A 24 -0.17 -0.85 5.82
CA GLU A 24 0.95 0.07 5.81
C GLU A 24 0.87 1.05 4.63
N ARG A 25 0.50 0.56 3.45
CA ARG A 25 0.27 1.43 2.30
C ARG A 25 -0.78 2.47 2.61
N ASP A 26 -1.91 2.05 3.17
CA ASP A 26 -3.02 2.95 3.48
C ASP A 26 -2.61 3.97 4.53
N ARG A 27 -1.83 3.55 5.54
CA ARG A 27 -1.29 4.46 6.54
C ARG A 27 -0.41 5.53 5.90
N ARG A 28 0.46 5.12 4.99
CA ARG A 28 1.36 6.05 4.30
C ARG A 28 0.58 7.02 3.41
N LEU A 29 -0.47 6.54 2.75
CA LEU A 29 -1.34 7.41 1.97
C LEU A 29 -2.06 8.42 2.86
N ARG A 30 -2.55 8.00 4.02
CA ARG A 30 -3.21 8.90 4.97
C ARG A 30 -2.26 9.97 5.50
N GLU A 31 -1.00 9.63 5.71
CA GLU A 31 0.00 10.60 6.16
C GLU A 31 0.16 11.76 5.18
N THR A 32 -0.10 11.52 3.90
CA THR A 32 0.10 12.50 2.85
C THR A 32 -1.19 13.01 2.22
N ASP A 33 -2.35 12.62 2.75
CA ASP A 33 -3.64 13.06 2.22
C ASP A 33 -3.76 14.58 2.24
N HIS A 34 -3.14 15.25 3.22
CA HIS A 34 -3.17 16.71 3.32
C HIS A 34 -2.54 17.39 2.09
N TRP A 35 -1.71 16.70 1.34
CA TRP A 35 -1.13 17.24 0.12
C TRP A 35 -2.18 17.47 -0.97
N ALA A 36 -3.29 16.76 -0.89
CA ALA A 36 -4.35 16.81 -1.90
C ALA A 36 -5.54 17.67 -1.49
N PHE A 37 -5.46 18.33 -0.32
CA PHE A 37 -6.55 19.19 0.15
C PHE A 37 -6.61 20.47 -0.68
N GLN A 38 -7.83 21.00 -0.86
CA GLN A 38 -8.05 22.20 -1.68
C GLN A 38 -7.30 23.43 -1.18
N ASP A 39 -7.12 23.52 0.12
CA ASP A 39 -6.50 24.67 0.75
C ASP A 39 -4.98 24.61 0.79
N THR A 40 -4.39 23.57 0.22
CA THR A 40 -2.95 23.42 0.16
C THR A 40 -2.45 23.67 -1.26
N PRO A 41 -1.16 24.03 -1.42
CA PRO A 41 -0.60 24.13 -2.76
C PRO A 41 -0.72 22.80 -3.51
N ASP A 42 -0.73 22.88 -4.82
CA ASP A 42 -0.76 21.69 -5.66
C ASP A 42 0.44 20.79 -5.34
N MET A 43 0.20 19.48 -5.40
CA MET A 43 1.28 18.52 -5.17
C MET A 43 2.40 18.70 -6.19
N THR A 44 3.63 18.59 -5.72
CA THR A 44 4.77 18.53 -6.60
C THR A 44 4.76 17.23 -7.40
N GLU A 45 5.54 17.20 -8.48
CA GLU A 45 5.65 15.98 -9.28
C GLU A 45 6.17 14.81 -8.44
N ASP A 46 7.16 15.06 -7.57
CA ASP A 46 7.70 14.02 -6.70
C ASP A 46 6.64 13.50 -5.73
N GLN A 47 5.79 14.37 -5.20
CA GLN A 47 4.71 13.97 -4.32
C GLN A 47 3.69 13.10 -5.06
N LYS A 48 3.34 13.47 -6.28
CA LYS A 48 2.43 12.67 -7.11
C LYS A 48 3.01 11.29 -7.41
N ILE A 49 4.28 11.24 -7.77
CA ILE A 49 4.98 9.99 -8.06
C ILE A 49 4.99 9.09 -6.82
N TYR A 50 5.29 9.66 -5.65
CA TYR A 50 5.30 8.89 -4.40
C TYR A 50 3.93 8.28 -4.12
N ARG A 51 2.85 9.08 -4.20
CA ARG A 51 1.51 8.59 -3.92
C ARG A 51 1.08 7.54 -4.94
N GLN A 52 1.44 7.72 -6.21
CA GLN A 52 1.12 6.72 -7.23
C GLN A 52 1.90 5.43 -7.00
N ALA A 53 3.16 5.53 -6.59
CA ALA A 53 3.96 4.35 -6.26
C ALA A 53 3.34 3.58 -5.08
N LEU A 54 2.80 4.29 -4.08
CA LEU A 54 2.11 3.63 -2.98
C LEU A 54 0.85 2.90 -3.46
N ARG A 55 0.06 3.53 -4.33
CA ARG A 55 -1.14 2.88 -4.87
C ARG A 55 -0.81 1.62 -5.65
N ASP A 56 0.32 1.63 -6.34
CA ASP A 56 0.75 0.51 -7.20
C ASP A 56 1.56 -0.54 -6.45
N ILE A 57 1.87 -0.31 -5.17
CA ILE A 57 2.77 -1.20 -4.43
C ILE A 57 2.25 -2.63 -4.37
N THR A 58 0.94 -2.81 -4.28
CA THR A 58 0.34 -4.15 -4.20
C THR A 58 0.30 -4.86 -5.54
N LYS A 59 0.60 -4.16 -6.63
CA LYS A 59 0.74 -4.78 -7.94
C LYS A 59 2.11 -5.43 -8.11
N SER A 60 3.11 -4.87 -7.43
CA SER A 60 4.51 -5.34 -7.53
C SER A 60 4.90 -6.26 -6.39
N TYR A 61 4.25 -6.13 -5.24
CA TYR A 61 4.60 -6.88 -4.04
C TYR A 61 3.34 -7.44 -3.38
N ASP A 62 3.47 -8.60 -2.79
CA ASP A 62 2.39 -9.23 -2.02
C ASP A 62 2.82 -9.59 -0.61
N ASN A 63 4.00 -9.15 -0.18
CA ASN A 63 4.60 -9.57 1.08
C ASN A 63 5.29 -8.37 1.75
N ILE A 64 4.83 -8.03 2.96
CA ILE A 64 5.40 -6.91 3.72
C ILE A 64 6.89 -7.12 4.03
N ALA A 65 7.34 -8.36 4.11
CA ALA A 65 8.73 -8.66 4.44
C ALA A 65 9.69 -8.40 3.28
N THR A 66 9.19 -8.37 2.04
CA THR A 66 10.02 -8.20 0.85
C THR A 66 9.77 -6.89 0.12
N VAL A 67 8.77 -6.13 0.54
CA VAL A 67 8.41 -4.89 -0.13
C VAL A 67 9.51 -3.84 0.02
N VAL A 68 9.73 -3.09 -1.05
CA VAL A 68 10.61 -1.92 -1.02
C VAL A 68 9.71 -0.68 -1.11
N TRP A 69 9.67 0.09 -0.04
CA TRP A 69 8.82 1.28 0.02
C TRP A 69 9.46 2.44 -0.74
N PRO A 70 8.66 3.23 -1.47
CA PRO A 70 9.19 4.44 -2.08
C PRO A 70 9.61 5.44 -1.01
N THR A 71 10.60 6.27 -1.34
CA THR A 71 11.09 7.30 -0.42
C THR A 71 10.13 8.48 -0.42
N LYS A 72 9.67 8.86 0.77
CA LYS A 72 8.75 9.99 0.91
C LYS A 72 9.48 11.29 0.58
N PRO A 73 8.98 12.10 -0.36
CA PRO A 73 9.57 13.41 -0.66
C PRO A 73 9.24 14.41 0.45
N SER A 74 10.02 15.45 0.49
CA SER A 74 9.84 16.53 1.48
C SER A 74 8.64 17.40 1.16
#